data_ace84ec1ac0bd20c6968d17c3aaef083
#
_entry.id   ace84ec1ac0bd20c6968d17c3aaef083
#
_cell.length_a   1.000
_cell.length_b   1.000
_cell.length_c   1.000
_cell.angle_alpha   90.00
_cell.angle_beta   90.00
_cell.angle_gamma   90.00
#
_symmetry.space_group_name_H-M   'P 1'
#
loop_
_entity.id
_entity.type
_entity.pdbx_description
1 polymer ?
#
loop_
_entity_poly.entity_id
_entity_poly.type
_entity_poly.pdbx_seq_one_letter_code
_entity_poly.pdbx_strand_id
1 'polypeptide(L)'
;MKEKKERAKRLPTFAESITPIVAMLLILTIGKGVFGYSTEPLLIMVAAIAAFIAFRVGITWDEMMDEICTKIAKGMPAILILVCVGAMVGTWMASGTIPMMIYYGVQIVNPKFMLVTAFLIEAVVSVVTGTSWGSVATMGVALMGIASALGVSLPATAGACIAGSYFGDKMSPLSDTTNLAPIAAGSTLYEHIGHMFYTTVPATIVSLVVYAIVGMNADVSADITSDTVTTLLSQLSSMYSWNLLIIIPVVIVLGGSLLQKPT
;
A
#
# COMPACT_ATOMS: atom_id res chain seq x y z
N MET A 1 14.84 -5.84 50.71
CA MET A 1 14.24 -6.12 49.40
C MET A 1 12.76 -6.43 49.63
N LYS A 2 11.83 -5.54 49.23
CA LYS A 2 10.39 -5.81 49.30
C LYS A 2 10.06 -6.78 48.19
N GLU A 3 9.58 -7.98 48.48
CA GLU A 3 8.96 -8.88 47.52
C GLU A 3 7.86 -8.14 46.78
N LYS A 4 8.07 -7.95 45.49
CA LYS A 4 7.04 -7.41 44.58
C LYS A 4 5.94 -8.46 44.52
N LYS A 5 4.81 -8.22 45.19
CA LYS A 5 3.61 -9.05 45.13
C LYS A 5 3.25 -9.20 43.64
N GLU A 6 3.53 -10.37 43.06
CA GLU A 6 3.09 -10.71 41.71
C GLU A 6 1.57 -10.61 41.67
N ARG A 7 1.08 -9.66 40.88
CA ARG A 7 -0.35 -9.58 40.60
C ARG A 7 -0.77 -10.82 39.80
N ALA A 8 -1.78 -11.53 40.27
CA ALA A 8 -2.31 -12.68 39.54
C ALA A 8 -2.77 -12.24 38.15
N LYS A 9 -2.19 -12.83 37.10
CA LYS A 9 -2.58 -12.59 35.73
C LYS A 9 -3.99 -13.12 35.50
N ARG A 10 -4.82 -12.32 34.85
CA ARG A 10 -6.17 -12.72 34.42
C ARG A 10 -6.38 -12.40 32.95
N LEU A 11 -7.31 -13.08 32.32
CA LEU A 11 -7.78 -12.71 30.98
C LEU A 11 -8.51 -11.36 31.05
N PRO A 12 -8.31 -10.49 30.03
CA PRO A 12 -9.06 -9.25 29.94
C PRO A 12 -10.55 -9.54 29.72
N THR A 13 -11.40 -8.72 30.30
CA THR A 13 -12.85 -8.74 30.00
C THR A 13 -13.09 -8.21 28.58
N PHE A 14 -14.26 -8.50 28.01
CA PHE A 14 -14.63 -7.99 26.69
C PHE A 14 -14.51 -6.46 26.60
N ALA A 15 -14.94 -5.75 27.62
CA ALA A 15 -14.84 -4.29 27.68
C ALA A 15 -13.37 -3.83 27.67
N GLU A 16 -12.50 -4.49 28.44
CA GLU A 16 -11.06 -4.18 28.45
C GLU A 16 -10.39 -4.48 27.12
N SER A 17 -10.81 -5.52 26.41
CA SER A 17 -10.25 -5.88 25.08
C SER A 17 -10.68 -4.90 23.99
N ILE A 18 -11.92 -4.39 24.03
CA ILE A 18 -12.43 -3.50 23.00
C ILE A 18 -12.03 -2.04 23.22
N THR A 19 -11.70 -1.65 24.46
CA THR A 19 -11.36 -0.26 24.83
C THR A 19 -10.20 0.31 23.99
N PRO A 20 -9.06 -0.37 23.75
CA PRO A 20 -8.00 0.19 22.91
C PRO A 20 -8.44 0.42 21.47
N ILE A 21 -9.31 -0.43 20.94
CA ILE A 21 -9.82 -0.34 19.57
C ILE A 21 -10.75 0.88 19.45
N VAL A 22 -11.68 1.03 20.36
CA VAL A 22 -12.60 2.19 20.40
C VAL A 22 -11.82 3.47 20.64
N ALA A 23 -10.86 3.47 21.57
CA ALA A 23 -10.00 4.60 21.84
C ALA A 23 -9.21 5.00 20.59
N MET A 24 -8.65 4.04 19.84
CA MET A 24 -7.95 4.31 18.59
C MET A 24 -8.86 4.99 17.56
N LEU A 25 -10.06 4.45 17.36
CA LEU A 25 -11.03 5.04 16.42
C LEU A 25 -11.40 6.47 16.82
N LEU A 26 -11.72 6.70 18.08
CA LEU A 26 -12.11 8.04 18.56
C LEU A 26 -10.93 9.03 18.50
N ILE A 27 -9.77 8.64 19.01
CA ILE A 27 -8.58 9.50 19.06
C ILE A 27 -8.12 9.89 17.64
N LEU A 28 -8.09 8.92 16.71
CA LEU A 28 -7.71 9.20 15.33
C LEU A 28 -8.78 10.02 14.60
N THR A 29 -10.06 9.70 14.75
CA THR A 29 -11.14 10.44 14.09
C THR A 29 -11.19 11.87 14.57
N ILE A 30 -11.14 12.09 15.89
CA ILE A 30 -11.23 13.45 16.47
C ILE A 30 -9.88 14.17 16.30
N GLY A 31 -8.77 13.53 16.67
CA GLY A 31 -7.45 14.16 16.67
C GLY A 31 -6.98 14.53 15.27
N LYS A 32 -7.10 13.61 14.30
CA LYS A 32 -6.70 13.89 12.92
C LYS A 32 -7.83 14.50 12.10
N GLY A 33 -9.06 13.99 12.22
CA GLY A 33 -10.20 14.40 11.39
C GLY A 33 -10.74 15.78 11.76
N VAL A 34 -10.77 16.15 13.06
CA VAL A 34 -11.31 17.45 13.54
C VAL A 34 -10.19 18.45 13.80
N PHE A 35 -9.12 18.04 14.50
CA PHE A 35 -8.05 18.94 14.90
C PHE A 35 -6.85 18.97 13.96
N GLY A 36 -6.74 18.06 12.99
CA GLY A 36 -5.64 18.03 12.03
C GLY A 36 -4.29 17.62 12.63
N TYR A 37 -4.26 16.98 13.81
CA TYR A 37 -3.01 16.56 14.44
C TYR A 37 -2.31 15.44 13.65
N SER A 38 -0.98 15.37 13.80
CA SER A 38 -0.18 14.26 13.26
C SER A 38 -0.62 12.93 13.87
N THR A 39 -0.53 11.85 13.08
CA THR A 39 -1.01 10.52 13.49
C THR A 39 -0.12 9.91 14.59
N GLU A 40 1.18 10.19 14.57
CA GLU A 40 2.18 9.56 15.42
C GLU A 40 1.93 9.81 16.92
N PRO A 41 1.74 11.07 17.39
CA PRO A 41 1.41 11.35 18.79
C PRO A 41 0.08 10.70 19.22
N LEU A 42 -0.91 10.65 18.32
CA LEU A 42 -2.21 10.03 18.59
C LEU A 42 -2.08 8.52 18.82
N LEU A 43 -1.24 7.84 18.04
CA LEU A 43 -0.94 6.41 18.23
C LEU A 43 -0.22 6.14 19.55
N ILE A 44 0.68 7.03 19.98
CA ILE A 44 1.33 6.91 21.29
C ILE A 44 0.29 7.02 22.43
N MET A 45 -0.69 7.91 22.32
CA MET A 45 -1.79 7.99 23.29
C MET A 45 -2.60 6.68 23.34
N VAL A 46 -2.91 6.09 22.19
CA VAL A 46 -3.60 4.80 22.11
C VAL A 46 -2.77 3.69 22.75
N ALA A 47 -1.47 3.65 22.47
CA ALA A 47 -0.54 2.70 23.08
C ALA A 47 -0.49 2.84 24.60
N ALA A 48 -0.51 4.08 25.13
CA ALA A 48 -0.56 4.31 26.58
C ALA A 48 -1.85 3.77 27.21
N ILE A 49 -3.01 3.90 26.54
CA ILE A 49 -4.28 3.31 27.01
C ILE A 49 -4.19 1.78 27.01
N ALA A 50 -3.64 1.18 25.96
CA ALA A 50 -3.44 -0.27 25.88
C ALA A 50 -2.51 -0.76 26.98
N ALA A 51 -1.40 -0.07 27.24
CA ALA A 51 -0.45 -0.38 28.30
C ALA A 51 -1.12 -0.28 29.69
N PHE A 52 -1.94 0.75 29.93
CA PHE A 52 -2.69 0.88 31.17
C PHE A 52 -3.62 -0.33 31.43
N ILE A 53 -4.30 -0.79 30.38
CA ILE A 53 -5.15 -1.99 30.48
C ILE A 53 -4.31 -3.23 30.74
N ALA A 54 -3.18 -3.38 30.05
CA ALA A 54 -2.25 -4.49 30.26
C ALA A 54 -1.78 -4.56 31.73
N PHE A 55 -1.45 -3.42 32.35
CA PHE A 55 -1.12 -3.35 33.78
C PHE A 55 -2.30 -3.75 34.67
N ARG A 56 -3.52 -3.38 34.33
CA ARG A 56 -4.70 -3.79 35.09
C ARG A 56 -4.93 -5.30 35.06
N VAL A 57 -4.59 -5.94 33.96
CA VAL A 57 -4.74 -7.41 33.76
C VAL A 57 -3.60 -8.19 34.43
N GLY A 58 -2.56 -7.48 34.91
CA GLY A 58 -1.44 -8.09 35.65
C GLY A 58 -0.20 -8.33 34.79
N ILE A 59 -0.13 -7.78 33.58
CA ILE A 59 1.06 -7.84 32.71
C ILE A 59 2.08 -6.84 33.27
N THR A 60 3.32 -7.29 33.39
CA THR A 60 4.45 -6.45 33.85
C THR A 60 5.01 -5.61 32.73
N TRP A 61 5.80 -4.57 33.09
CA TRP A 61 6.49 -3.75 32.11
C TRP A 61 7.44 -4.55 31.24
N ASP A 62 8.21 -5.46 31.85
CA ASP A 62 9.19 -6.26 31.15
C ASP A 62 8.52 -7.18 30.13
N GLU A 63 7.41 -7.82 30.51
CA GLU A 63 6.60 -8.63 29.58
C GLU A 63 6.02 -7.82 28.43
N MET A 64 5.54 -6.60 28.70
CA MET A 64 5.07 -5.72 27.62
C MET A 64 6.20 -5.36 26.66
N MET A 65 7.38 -5.03 27.18
CA MET A 65 8.53 -4.70 26.35
C MET A 65 9.00 -5.88 25.51
N ASP A 66 9.03 -7.08 26.06
CA ASP A 66 9.39 -8.31 25.34
C ASP A 66 8.40 -8.57 24.19
N GLU A 67 7.10 -8.43 24.43
CA GLU A 67 6.07 -8.59 23.40
C GLU A 67 6.15 -7.48 22.33
N ILE A 68 6.41 -6.24 22.72
CA ILE A 68 6.61 -5.13 21.77
C ILE A 68 7.82 -5.41 20.87
N CYS A 69 8.96 -5.80 21.47
CA CYS A 69 10.17 -6.14 20.71
C CYS A 69 9.92 -7.31 19.76
N THR A 70 9.21 -8.35 20.22
CA THR A 70 8.82 -9.49 19.39
C THR A 70 7.93 -9.08 18.23
N LYS A 71 6.95 -8.19 18.44
CA LYS A 71 6.08 -7.69 17.37
C LYS A 71 6.82 -6.80 16.38
N ILE A 72 7.72 -5.94 16.87
CA ILE A 72 8.58 -5.12 16.01
C ILE A 72 9.47 -6.02 15.14
N ALA A 73 10.10 -7.03 15.72
CA ALA A 73 10.93 -7.99 14.97
C ALA A 73 10.15 -8.70 13.87
N LYS A 74 8.89 -9.05 14.11
CA LYS A 74 8.00 -9.64 13.09
C LYS A 74 7.62 -8.65 11.98
N GLY A 75 7.55 -7.35 12.30
CA GLY A 75 7.28 -6.28 11.31
C GLY A 75 8.53 -5.83 10.54
N MET A 76 9.73 -6.16 11.02
CA MET A 76 10.99 -5.67 10.46
C MET A 76 11.18 -5.99 8.97
N PRO A 77 10.81 -7.19 8.45
CA PRO A 77 10.93 -7.47 7.02
C PRO A 77 10.15 -6.47 6.16
N ALA A 78 8.92 -6.10 6.55
CA ALA A 78 8.14 -5.11 5.82
C ALA A 78 8.79 -3.71 5.82
N ILE A 79 9.38 -3.30 6.95
CA ILE A 79 10.11 -2.04 7.06
C ILE A 79 11.34 -2.04 6.14
N LEU A 80 12.11 -3.13 6.14
CA LEU A 80 13.29 -3.27 5.27
C LEU A 80 12.91 -3.24 3.78
N ILE A 81 11.82 -3.89 3.41
CA ILE A 81 11.29 -3.83 2.04
C ILE A 81 11.00 -2.36 1.65
N LEU A 82 10.32 -1.60 2.51
CA LEU A 82 10.03 -0.18 2.24
C LEU A 82 11.30 0.66 2.06
N VAL A 83 12.33 0.41 2.87
CA VAL A 83 13.63 1.09 2.73
C VAL A 83 14.30 0.74 1.39
N CYS A 84 14.35 -0.55 1.04
CA CYS A 84 14.91 -1.02 -0.23
C CYS A 84 14.15 -0.45 -1.43
N VAL A 85 12.81 -0.42 -1.36
CA VAL A 85 11.97 0.16 -2.39
C VAL A 85 12.22 1.66 -2.55
N GLY A 86 12.39 2.39 -1.45
CA GLY A 86 12.74 3.81 -1.51
C GLY A 86 14.06 4.06 -2.26
N ALA A 87 15.09 3.25 -1.96
CA ALA A 87 16.37 3.30 -2.67
C ALA A 87 16.21 2.93 -4.16
N MET A 88 15.40 1.92 -4.46
CA MET A 88 15.11 1.49 -5.83
C MET A 88 14.40 2.58 -6.64
N VAL A 89 13.37 3.22 -6.08
CA VAL A 89 12.66 4.33 -6.73
C VAL A 89 13.64 5.48 -7.04
N GLY A 90 14.53 5.83 -6.09
CA GLY A 90 15.58 6.83 -6.30
C GLY A 90 16.51 6.48 -7.46
N THR A 91 16.95 5.23 -7.54
CA THR A 91 17.81 4.75 -8.65
C THR A 91 17.07 4.72 -9.98
N TRP A 92 15.79 4.35 -10.00
CA TRP A 92 14.96 4.33 -11.20
C TRP A 92 14.62 5.74 -11.71
N MET A 93 14.51 6.71 -10.82
CA MET A 93 14.42 8.12 -11.22
C MET A 93 15.71 8.59 -11.86
N ALA A 94 16.85 8.32 -11.22
CA ALA A 94 18.16 8.76 -11.72
C ALA A 94 18.56 8.08 -13.04
N SER A 95 18.24 6.79 -13.21
CA SER A 95 18.54 6.02 -14.44
C SER A 95 17.60 6.36 -15.61
N GLY A 96 16.50 7.08 -15.37
CA GLY A 96 15.52 7.39 -16.39
C GLY A 96 14.42 6.32 -16.56
N THR A 97 14.40 5.25 -15.77
CA THR A 97 13.38 4.20 -15.85
C THR A 97 11.97 4.74 -15.60
N ILE A 98 11.77 5.44 -14.48
CA ILE A 98 10.47 6.08 -14.18
C ILE A 98 10.16 7.21 -15.18
N PRO A 99 11.08 8.14 -15.50
CA PRO A 99 10.88 9.12 -16.57
C PRO A 99 10.46 8.53 -17.91
N MET A 100 11.06 7.41 -18.34
CA MET A 100 10.67 6.69 -19.55
C MET A 100 9.24 6.15 -19.47
N MET A 101 8.84 5.56 -18.33
CA MET A 101 7.48 5.08 -18.12
C MET A 101 6.47 6.22 -18.16
N ILE A 102 6.80 7.39 -17.58
CA ILE A 102 5.97 8.59 -17.64
C ILE A 102 5.88 9.09 -19.08
N TYR A 103 7.01 9.20 -19.79
CA TYR A 103 7.07 9.70 -21.17
C TYR A 103 6.15 8.89 -22.11
N TYR A 104 6.24 7.58 -22.10
CA TYR A 104 5.39 6.73 -22.94
C TYR A 104 3.97 6.60 -22.37
N GLY A 105 3.82 6.56 -21.07
CA GLY A 105 2.51 6.44 -20.40
C GLY A 105 1.60 7.62 -20.70
N VAL A 106 2.10 8.84 -20.67
CA VAL A 106 1.34 10.06 -20.99
C VAL A 106 0.82 10.06 -22.45
N GLN A 107 1.57 9.44 -23.37
CA GLN A 107 1.17 9.36 -24.77
C GLN A 107 0.11 8.28 -25.05
N ILE A 108 0.04 7.24 -24.20
CA ILE A 108 -0.84 6.07 -24.41
C ILE A 108 -2.12 6.18 -23.58
N VAL A 109 -2.01 6.72 -22.35
CA VAL A 109 -3.11 6.71 -21.39
C VAL A 109 -4.05 7.88 -21.64
N ASN A 110 -5.34 7.56 -21.82
CA ASN A 110 -6.37 8.60 -21.90
C ASN A 110 -6.68 9.12 -20.47
N PRO A 111 -6.64 10.45 -20.24
CA PRO A 111 -6.88 11.04 -18.92
C PRO A 111 -8.21 10.63 -18.27
N LYS A 112 -9.28 10.50 -19.06
CA LYS A 112 -10.61 10.09 -18.57
C LYS A 112 -10.65 8.67 -18.02
N PHE A 113 -9.76 7.80 -18.51
CA PHE A 113 -9.65 6.41 -18.07
C PHE A 113 -8.44 6.16 -17.20
N MET A 114 -7.71 7.22 -16.81
CA MET A 114 -6.48 7.08 -16.00
C MET A 114 -6.68 6.28 -14.73
N LEU A 115 -7.78 6.52 -13.99
CA LEU A 115 -8.05 5.81 -12.73
C LEU A 115 -8.32 4.32 -12.94
N VAL A 116 -9.10 3.98 -13.96
CA VAL A 116 -9.36 2.57 -14.33
C VAL A 116 -8.07 1.91 -14.81
N THR A 117 -7.29 2.60 -15.64
CA THR A 117 -6.00 2.11 -16.14
C THR A 117 -5.02 1.86 -14.99
N ALA A 118 -4.92 2.79 -14.03
CA ALA A 118 -4.09 2.66 -12.86
C ALA A 118 -4.48 1.43 -12.01
N PHE A 119 -5.79 1.28 -11.75
CA PHE A 119 -6.29 0.10 -11.04
C PHE A 119 -5.92 -1.21 -11.74
N LEU A 120 -6.18 -1.30 -13.06
CA LEU A 120 -5.95 -2.55 -13.81
C LEU A 120 -4.46 -2.90 -13.93
N ILE A 121 -3.59 -1.92 -14.17
CA ILE A 121 -2.14 -2.14 -14.24
C ILE A 121 -1.64 -2.62 -12.89
N GLU A 122 -2.02 -1.95 -11.79
CA GLU A 122 -1.63 -2.36 -10.45
C GLU A 122 -2.17 -3.74 -10.07
N ALA A 123 -3.40 -4.05 -10.45
CA ALA A 123 -3.99 -5.38 -10.23
C ALA A 123 -3.17 -6.47 -10.91
N VAL A 124 -2.82 -6.28 -12.18
CA VAL A 124 -2.01 -7.24 -12.95
C VAL A 124 -0.61 -7.38 -12.36
N VAL A 125 0.08 -6.27 -12.09
CA VAL A 125 1.42 -6.29 -11.50
C VAL A 125 1.40 -6.98 -10.14
N SER A 126 0.43 -6.68 -9.31
CA SER A 126 0.32 -7.26 -7.97
C SER A 126 -0.03 -8.76 -7.99
N VAL A 127 -0.87 -9.23 -8.91
CA VAL A 127 -1.11 -10.67 -9.12
C VAL A 127 0.19 -11.39 -9.48
N VAL A 128 0.98 -10.78 -10.38
CA VAL A 128 2.22 -11.35 -10.89
C VAL A 128 3.32 -11.35 -9.81
N THR A 129 3.43 -10.27 -9.05
CA THR A 129 4.48 -10.12 -8.03
C THR A 129 4.12 -10.75 -6.69
N GLY A 130 2.83 -10.97 -6.42
CA GLY A 130 2.35 -11.49 -5.13
C GLY A 130 2.52 -10.51 -3.97
N THR A 131 2.61 -9.21 -4.25
CA THR A 131 2.77 -8.19 -3.20
C THR A 131 2.07 -6.89 -3.57
N SER A 132 1.25 -6.38 -2.64
CA SER A 132 0.62 -5.08 -2.81
C SER A 132 1.60 -3.92 -2.61
N TRP A 133 2.47 -4.01 -1.62
CA TRP A 133 3.45 -2.96 -1.31
C TRP A 133 4.49 -2.80 -2.42
N GLY A 134 5.01 -3.90 -2.94
CA GLY A 134 6.00 -3.90 -4.02
C GLY A 134 5.45 -3.32 -5.31
N SER A 135 4.21 -3.66 -5.68
CA SER A 135 3.57 -3.13 -6.89
C SER A 135 3.31 -1.63 -6.80
N VAL A 136 2.68 -1.15 -5.71
CA VAL A 136 2.43 0.29 -5.49
C VAL A 136 3.72 1.08 -5.48
N ALA A 137 4.76 0.56 -4.85
CA ALA A 137 6.04 1.25 -4.75
C ALA A 137 6.81 1.32 -6.07
N THR A 138 6.52 0.45 -7.01
CA THR A 138 7.17 0.42 -8.34
C THR A 138 6.29 1.07 -9.41
N MET A 139 5.22 0.39 -9.82
CA MET A 139 4.32 0.88 -10.86
C MET A 139 3.46 2.05 -10.40
N GLY A 140 3.04 2.06 -9.11
CA GLY A 140 2.24 3.15 -8.56
C GLY A 140 2.95 4.49 -8.65
N VAL A 141 4.25 4.56 -8.42
CA VAL A 141 5.04 5.81 -8.55
C VAL A 141 5.02 6.31 -9.99
N ALA A 142 5.20 5.43 -10.98
CA ALA A 142 5.12 5.80 -12.39
C ALA A 142 3.71 6.26 -12.78
N LEU A 143 2.67 5.55 -12.34
CA LEU A 143 1.27 5.91 -12.58
C LEU A 143 0.90 7.25 -11.93
N MET A 144 1.40 7.54 -10.73
CA MET A 144 1.25 8.85 -10.10
C MET A 144 1.92 9.97 -10.90
N GLY A 145 3.11 9.69 -11.48
CA GLY A 145 3.78 10.63 -12.39
C GLY A 145 2.99 10.90 -13.66
N ILE A 146 2.41 9.85 -14.27
CA ILE A 146 1.54 9.97 -15.45
C ILE A 146 0.28 10.79 -15.10
N ALA A 147 -0.38 10.48 -13.98
CA ALA A 147 -1.57 11.19 -13.54
C ALA A 147 -1.29 12.67 -13.28
N SER A 148 -0.14 12.98 -12.66
CA SER A 148 0.31 14.35 -12.43
C SER A 148 0.49 15.11 -13.75
N ALA A 149 1.13 14.48 -14.73
CA ALA A 149 1.35 15.05 -16.06
C ALA A 149 0.06 15.25 -16.86
N LEU A 150 -0.93 14.37 -16.65
CA LEU A 150 -2.25 14.44 -17.31
C LEU A 150 -3.27 15.31 -16.53
N GLY A 151 -2.88 15.89 -15.38
CA GLY A 151 -3.77 16.71 -14.54
C GLY A 151 -4.91 15.95 -13.88
N VAL A 152 -4.75 14.65 -13.73
CA VAL A 152 -5.74 13.82 -13.05
C VAL A 152 -5.52 13.90 -11.54
N SER A 153 -6.61 13.84 -10.76
CA SER A 153 -6.59 13.89 -9.29
C SER A 153 -5.61 12.87 -8.70
N LEU A 154 -4.53 13.34 -8.09
CA LEU A 154 -3.52 12.48 -7.45
C LEU A 154 -4.10 11.63 -6.30
N PRO A 155 -4.96 12.17 -5.40
CA PRO A 155 -5.59 11.34 -4.37
C PRO A 155 -6.45 10.21 -4.94
N ALA A 156 -7.21 10.49 -6.02
CA ALA A 156 -8.03 9.46 -6.67
C ALA A 156 -7.16 8.40 -7.36
N THR A 157 -6.07 8.82 -8.01
CA THR A 157 -5.11 7.90 -8.64
C THR A 157 -4.41 7.03 -7.61
N ALA A 158 -3.95 7.61 -6.49
CA ALA A 158 -3.37 6.84 -5.39
C ALA A 158 -4.36 5.80 -4.85
N GLY A 159 -5.63 6.18 -4.67
CA GLY A 159 -6.69 5.26 -4.28
C GLY A 159 -6.89 4.12 -5.28
N ALA A 160 -6.86 4.42 -6.58
CA ALA A 160 -6.97 3.41 -7.64
C ALA A 160 -5.77 2.44 -7.65
N CYS A 161 -4.55 2.96 -7.52
CA CYS A 161 -3.34 2.14 -7.43
C CYS A 161 -3.39 1.21 -6.20
N ILE A 162 -3.72 1.74 -5.03
CA ILE A 162 -3.81 0.95 -3.81
C ILE A 162 -4.91 -0.12 -3.94
N ALA A 163 -6.09 0.24 -4.43
CA ALA A 163 -7.20 -0.71 -4.58
C ALA A 163 -6.86 -1.83 -5.58
N GLY A 164 -6.22 -1.50 -6.71
CA GLY A 164 -5.76 -2.46 -7.70
C GLY A 164 -4.70 -3.40 -7.14
N SER A 165 -3.71 -2.86 -6.44
CA SER A 165 -2.66 -3.67 -5.83
C SER A 165 -3.17 -4.63 -4.76
N TYR A 166 -4.12 -4.19 -3.92
CA TYR A 166 -4.77 -5.07 -2.94
C TYR A 166 -5.62 -6.17 -3.58
N PHE A 167 -6.32 -5.84 -4.68
CA PHE A 167 -7.02 -6.85 -5.45
C PHE A 167 -6.05 -7.92 -5.98
N GLY A 168 -4.97 -7.48 -6.61
CA GLY A 168 -3.98 -8.39 -7.17
C GLY A 168 -3.30 -9.27 -6.12
N ASP A 169 -2.91 -8.69 -5.01
CA ASP A 169 -2.30 -9.39 -3.89
C ASP A 169 -3.21 -10.49 -3.34
N LYS A 170 -4.49 -10.19 -3.12
CA LYS A 170 -5.48 -11.15 -2.64
C LYS A 170 -5.76 -12.30 -3.62
N MET A 171 -5.67 -12.04 -4.92
CA MET A 171 -5.92 -13.05 -5.96
C MET A 171 -4.65 -13.81 -6.36
N SER A 172 -3.48 -13.38 -5.90
CA SER A 172 -2.21 -14.00 -6.25
C SER A 172 -1.93 -15.25 -5.41
N PRO A 173 -1.65 -16.39 -6.04
CA PRO A 173 -1.16 -17.56 -5.32
C PRO A 173 0.27 -17.40 -4.78
N LEU A 174 0.97 -16.33 -5.18
CA LEU A 174 2.33 -16.00 -4.74
C LEU A 174 2.34 -15.11 -3.49
N SER A 175 1.19 -14.56 -3.08
CA SER A 175 1.09 -13.65 -1.94
C SER A 175 1.21 -14.39 -0.60
N ASP A 176 2.01 -13.82 0.29
CA ASP A 176 2.18 -14.32 1.66
C ASP A 176 0.83 -14.36 2.40
N THR A 177 0.03 -13.30 2.27
CA THR A 177 -1.26 -13.19 2.96
C THR A 177 -2.25 -14.23 2.48
N THR A 178 -2.28 -14.47 1.17
CA THR A 178 -3.16 -15.47 0.53
C THR A 178 -2.73 -16.89 0.88
N ASN A 179 -1.44 -17.14 1.12
CA ASN A 179 -0.94 -18.44 1.53
C ASN A 179 -1.14 -18.71 3.03
N LEU A 180 -0.97 -17.70 3.90
CA LEU A 180 -1.09 -17.87 5.34
C LEU A 180 -2.53 -18.05 5.83
N ALA A 181 -3.49 -17.37 5.21
CA ALA A 181 -4.88 -17.40 5.62
C ALA A 181 -5.51 -18.82 5.57
N PRO A 182 -5.39 -19.59 4.46
CA PRO A 182 -5.93 -20.93 4.40
C PRO A 182 -5.24 -21.91 5.36
N ILE A 183 -3.94 -21.78 5.60
CA ILE A 183 -3.23 -22.59 6.59
C ILE A 183 -3.84 -22.38 7.99
N ALA A 184 -4.11 -21.15 8.37
CA ALA A 184 -4.74 -20.84 9.65
C ALA A 184 -6.20 -21.32 9.73
N ALA A 185 -6.92 -21.36 8.59
CA ALA A 185 -8.31 -21.78 8.50
C ALA A 185 -8.48 -23.31 8.27
N GLY A 186 -7.41 -24.04 8.00
CA GLY A 186 -7.46 -25.49 7.66
C GLY A 186 -8.04 -25.76 6.28
N SER A 187 -7.93 -24.83 5.33
CA SER A 187 -8.35 -24.99 3.93
C SER A 187 -7.16 -25.00 2.97
N THR A 188 -7.41 -25.31 1.70
CA THR A 188 -6.37 -25.25 0.67
C THR A 188 -6.27 -23.86 0.06
N LEU A 189 -5.09 -23.53 -0.53
CA LEU A 189 -4.84 -22.23 -1.17
C LEU A 189 -5.88 -21.93 -2.27
N TYR A 190 -6.13 -22.87 -3.15
CA TYR A 190 -7.03 -22.64 -4.29
C TYR A 190 -8.51 -22.59 -3.90
N GLU A 191 -8.92 -23.32 -2.87
CA GLU A 191 -10.26 -23.18 -2.28
C GLU A 191 -10.44 -21.80 -1.69
N HIS A 192 -9.43 -21.31 -0.97
CA HIS A 192 -9.43 -19.95 -0.40
C HIS A 192 -9.54 -18.89 -1.49
N ILE A 193 -8.67 -18.93 -2.53
CA ILE A 193 -8.73 -17.99 -3.66
C ILE A 193 -10.10 -18.08 -4.36
N GLY A 194 -10.58 -19.28 -4.63
CA GLY A 194 -11.89 -19.50 -5.25
C GLY A 194 -13.03 -18.89 -4.43
N HIS A 195 -12.98 -19.01 -3.10
CA HIS A 195 -13.97 -18.40 -2.23
C HIS A 195 -13.87 -16.87 -2.20
N MET A 196 -12.66 -16.33 -2.24
CA MET A 196 -12.43 -14.87 -2.28
C MET A 196 -13.01 -14.21 -3.54
N PHE A 197 -13.20 -14.92 -4.64
CA PHE A 197 -13.88 -14.39 -5.84
C PHE A 197 -15.27 -13.84 -5.51
N TYR A 198 -16.01 -14.49 -4.62
CA TYR A 198 -17.36 -14.06 -4.22
C TYR A 198 -17.39 -12.73 -3.50
N THR A 199 -16.33 -12.35 -2.81
CA THR A 199 -16.25 -11.08 -2.07
C THR A 199 -15.45 -10.02 -2.83
N THR A 200 -14.34 -10.43 -3.44
CA THR A 200 -13.38 -9.50 -4.03
C THR A 200 -13.82 -9.02 -5.42
N VAL A 201 -14.39 -9.91 -6.26
CA VAL A 201 -14.84 -9.51 -7.61
C VAL A 201 -15.99 -8.52 -7.58
N PRO A 202 -17.06 -8.69 -6.78
CA PRO A 202 -18.10 -7.67 -6.67
C PRO A 202 -17.56 -6.31 -6.19
N ALA A 203 -16.66 -6.32 -5.19
CA ALA A 203 -16.02 -5.10 -4.70
C ALA A 203 -15.18 -4.42 -5.79
N THR A 204 -14.46 -5.21 -6.60
CA THR A 204 -13.68 -4.71 -7.73
C THR A 204 -14.55 -4.09 -8.81
N ILE A 205 -15.67 -4.72 -9.16
CA ILE A 205 -16.62 -4.17 -10.15
C ILE A 205 -17.15 -2.82 -9.67
N VAL A 206 -17.57 -2.73 -8.41
CA VAL A 206 -18.03 -1.47 -7.81
C VAL A 206 -16.92 -0.42 -7.85
N SER A 207 -15.69 -0.78 -7.47
CA SER A 207 -14.54 0.14 -7.51
C SER A 207 -14.24 0.63 -8.92
N LEU A 208 -14.23 -0.25 -9.92
CA LEU A 208 -14.02 0.12 -11.32
C LEU A 208 -15.11 1.04 -11.85
N VAL A 209 -16.36 0.79 -11.49
CA VAL A 209 -17.48 1.67 -11.85
C VAL A 209 -17.31 3.06 -11.23
N VAL A 210 -16.95 3.12 -9.94
CA VAL A 210 -16.69 4.39 -9.25
C VAL A 210 -15.51 5.13 -9.91
N TYR A 211 -14.40 4.45 -10.17
CA TYR A 211 -13.24 5.06 -10.84
C TYR A 211 -13.55 5.50 -12.28
N ALA A 212 -14.38 4.75 -13.01
CA ALA A 212 -14.82 5.17 -14.34
C ALA A 212 -15.70 6.42 -14.27
N ILE A 213 -16.67 6.47 -13.35
CA ILE A 213 -17.53 7.64 -13.16
C ILE A 213 -16.70 8.86 -12.72
N VAL A 214 -15.83 8.70 -11.73
CA VAL A 214 -14.97 9.79 -11.24
C VAL A 214 -14.02 10.27 -12.35
N GLY A 215 -13.41 9.36 -13.10
CA GLY A 215 -12.50 9.70 -14.19
C GLY A 215 -13.20 10.40 -15.36
N MET A 216 -14.40 9.95 -15.74
CA MET A 216 -15.17 10.59 -16.83
C MET A 216 -15.72 11.98 -16.44
N ASN A 217 -16.04 12.17 -15.16
CA ASN A 217 -16.56 13.47 -14.66
C ASN A 217 -15.44 14.35 -14.07
N ALA A 218 -14.20 13.88 -14.04
CA ALA A 218 -13.09 14.72 -13.66
C ALA A 218 -12.94 15.82 -14.71
N ASP A 219 -13.08 17.07 -14.28
CA ASP A 219 -12.54 18.19 -15.03
C ASP A 219 -11.02 17.98 -15.06
N VAL A 220 -10.55 17.31 -16.10
CA VAL A 220 -9.13 17.27 -16.43
C VAL A 220 -8.76 18.73 -16.59
N SER A 221 -8.03 19.27 -15.63
CA SER A 221 -7.80 20.69 -15.42
C SER A 221 -7.52 21.35 -16.76
N ALA A 222 -8.36 22.31 -17.15
CA ALA A 222 -8.21 23.07 -18.39
C ALA A 222 -6.83 23.78 -18.51
N ASP A 223 -6.08 23.80 -17.40
CA ASP A 223 -4.71 24.32 -17.31
C ASP A 223 -3.64 23.36 -17.89
N ILE A 224 -3.98 22.08 -18.13
CA ILE A 224 -3.07 21.17 -18.84
C ILE A 224 -3.41 21.23 -20.33
N THR A 225 -2.93 22.30 -20.93
CA THR A 225 -2.95 22.46 -22.38
C THR A 225 -2.05 21.39 -23.01
N SER A 226 -2.33 21.07 -24.28
CA SER A 226 -1.42 20.21 -25.06
C SER A 226 0.03 20.74 -25.02
N ASP A 227 0.21 22.05 -24.80
CA ASP A 227 1.49 22.71 -24.66
C ASP A 227 2.23 22.32 -23.37
N THR A 228 1.53 22.13 -22.25
CA THR A 228 2.14 21.67 -21.00
C THR A 228 2.65 20.24 -21.14
N VAL A 229 1.86 19.34 -21.73
CA VAL A 229 2.24 17.96 -22.01
C VAL A 229 3.41 17.90 -22.99
N THR A 230 3.36 18.65 -24.08
CA THR A 230 4.44 18.71 -25.07
C THR A 230 5.72 19.28 -24.48
N THR A 231 5.63 20.29 -23.63
CA THR A 231 6.77 20.86 -22.91
C THR A 231 7.40 19.81 -21.96
N LEU A 232 6.59 19.10 -21.18
CA LEU A 232 7.06 18.02 -20.31
C LEU A 232 7.75 16.90 -21.10
N LEU A 233 7.14 16.46 -22.21
CA LEU A 233 7.72 15.43 -23.08
C LEU A 233 9.05 15.90 -23.69
N SER A 234 9.15 17.16 -24.13
CA SER A 234 10.37 17.72 -24.66
C SER A 234 11.47 17.85 -23.61
N GLN A 235 11.11 18.25 -22.37
CA GLN A 235 12.05 18.30 -21.25
C GLN A 235 12.57 16.91 -20.89
N LEU A 236 11.68 15.91 -20.78
CA LEU A 236 12.08 14.53 -20.50
C LEU A 236 13.00 13.98 -21.58
N SER A 237 12.70 14.22 -22.86
CA SER A 237 13.54 13.76 -23.98
C SER A 237 14.86 14.51 -24.08
N SER A 238 14.97 15.72 -23.54
CA SER A 238 16.24 16.46 -23.46
C SER A 238 17.13 16.01 -22.30
N MET A 239 16.54 15.52 -21.21
CA MET A 239 17.25 15.08 -20.00
C MET A 239 17.72 13.63 -20.08
N TYR A 240 16.98 12.78 -20.80
CA TYR A 240 17.22 11.35 -20.87
C TYR A 240 17.32 10.87 -22.32
N SER A 241 18.26 9.98 -22.58
CA SER A 241 18.36 9.27 -23.87
C SER A 241 17.62 7.93 -23.75
N TRP A 242 16.56 7.75 -24.53
CA TRP A 242 15.74 6.55 -24.48
C TRP A 242 16.48 5.34 -25.08
N ASN A 243 16.75 4.34 -24.25
CA ASN A 243 17.36 3.08 -24.64
C ASN A 243 16.59 1.93 -24.00
N LEU A 244 16.44 0.81 -24.71
CA LEU A 244 15.78 -0.40 -24.19
C LEU A 244 16.43 -0.93 -22.90
N LEU A 245 17.71 -0.63 -22.67
CA LEU A 245 18.40 -1.01 -21.44
C LEU A 245 17.81 -0.36 -20.18
N ILE A 246 17.13 0.79 -20.31
CA ILE A 246 16.50 1.50 -19.19
C ILE A 246 15.32 0.72 -18.61
N ILE A 247 14.67 -0.16 -19.39
CA ILE A 247 13.56 -0.98 -18.90
C ILE A 247 14.03 -2.26 -18.18
N ILE A 248 15.31 -2.62 -18.28
CA ILE A 248 15.87 -3.82 -17.66
C ILE A 248 15.58 -3.89 -16.15
N PRO A 249 15.70 -2.82 -15.34
CA PRO A 249 15.38 -2.87 -13.93
C PRO A 249 13.95 -3.32 -13.66
N VAL A 250 12.98 -2.87 -14.45
CA VAL A 250 11.57 -3.29 -14.35
C VAL A 250 11.43 -4.78 -14.66
N VAL A 251 12.08 -5.23 -15.74
CA VAL A 251 12.05 -6.65 -16.16
C VAL A 251 12.69 -7.54 -15.09
N ILE A 252 13.79 -7.10 -14.47
CA ILE A 252 14.47 -7.85 -13.39
C ILE A 252 13.54 -7.98 -12.17
N VAL A 253 12.91 -6.88 -11.74
CA VAL A 253 12.02 -6.91 -10.57
C VAL A 253 10.80 -7.79 -10.83
N LEU A 254 10.11 -7.61 -11.96
CA LEU A 254 8.94 -8.43 -12.31
C LEU A 254 9.33 -9.89 -12.54
N GLY A 255 10.43 -10.15 -13.27
CA GLY A 255 10.91 -11.50 -13.53
C GLY A 255 11.44 -12.19 -12.27
N GLY A 256 12.14 -11.47 -11.39
CA GLY A 256 12.60 -11.98 -10.09
C GLY A 256 11.43 -12.37 -9.19
N SER A 257 10.40 -11.55 -9.16
CA SER A 257 9.17 -11.83 -8.41
C SER A 257 8.44 -13.07 -8.95
N LEU A 258 8.28 -13.19 -10.26
CA LEU A 258 7.71 -14.41 -10.89
C LEU A 258 8.50 -15.67 -10.56
N LEU A 259 9.81 -15.56 -10.41
CA LEU A 259 10.71 -16.69 -10.07
C LEU A 259 10.79 -16.90 -8.55
N GLN A 260 9.97 -16.22 -7.75
CA GLN A 260 9.97 -16.28 -6.28
C GLN A 260 11.37 -15.99 -5.67
N LYS A 261 12.15 -15.16 -6.32
CA LYS A 261 13.42 -14.68 -5.75
C LYS A 261 13.15 -13.46 -4.89
N PRO A 262 13.90 -13.28 -3.78
CA PRO A 262 13.75 -12.07 -2.97
C PRO A 262 13.98 -10.84 -3.85
N THR A 263 12.97 -9.99 -3.89
CA THR A 263 12.98 -8.70 -4.62
C THR A 263 13.63 -7.63 -3.80
#